data_ad058973e370d5dd5f2e16dffece5827
#
_entry.id   ad058973e370d5dd5f2e16dffece5827
#
_cell.length_a   1.000
_cell.length_b   1.000
_cell.length_c   1.000
_cell.angle_alpha   90.00
_cell.angle_beta   90.00
_cell.angle_gamma   90.00
#
_symmetry.space_group_name_H-M   'P 1'
#
loop_
_entity.id
_entity.type
_entity.pdbx_description
1 polymer ?
#
loop_
_entity_poly.entity_id
_entity_poly.type
_entity_poly.pdbx_seq_one_letter_code
_entity_poly.pdbx_strand_id
1 'polypeptide(L)'
;MSRHRAAVLLVLLLCSGPASLEVSAQQTDNTASLQDAEQGEVRGVRLEPNYPNPFAHETRIPFVLGADLFEDGRPVVVTVRIYNLLHQEIAIPMALDHPTGTGQPLQELRYEAPGRYLAYWDGTDQAGRRVSSGVYFCEIRANRARDVSRIAVTR
;
A
#
# COMPACT_ATOMS: atom_id res chain seq x y z
N MET A 1 -32.51 65.55 21.82
CA MET A 1 -33.89 66.07 21.95
C MET A 1 -34.86 65.08 21.42
N SER A 2 -35.85 64.73 22.24
CA SER A 2 -37.16 64.05 22.00
C SER A 2 -37.08 62.57 21.55
N ARG A 3 -37.34 61.55 22.41
CA ARG A 3 -38.57 61.12 23.14
C ARG A 3 -39.76 60.82 22.22
N HIS A 4 -40.15 59.54 22.16
CA HIS A 4 -41.46 58.91 22.49
C HIS A 4 -41.34 57.40 22.26
N ARG A 5 -41.43 56.45 23.19
CA ARG A 5 -42.47 55.96 24.07
C ARG A 5 -43.78 55.56 23.35
N ALA A 6 -44.11 54.32 23.35
CA ALA A 6 -45.35 53.64 23.72
C ALA A 6 -45.42 52.34 22.88
N ALA A 7 -45.81 51.25 23.29
CA ALA A 7 -46.53 50.59 24.37
C ALA A 7 -47.16 49.31 23.75
N VAL A 8 -46.84 48.21 24.35
CA VAL A 8 -47.72 47.06 24.70
C VAL A 8 -48.85 46.64 23.74
N LEU A 9 -48.79 45.43 23.24
CA LEU A 9 -49.94 44.53 23.35
C LEU A 9 -49.52 43.06 23.41
N LEU A 10 -49.88 42.46 24.52
CA LEU A 10 -49.78 41.02 24.83
C LEU A 10 -50.97 40.34 24.16
N VAL A 11 -50.74 39.32 23.31
CA VAL A 11 -51.77 38.35 22.95
C VAL A 11 -51.21 36.97 23.15
N LEU A 12 -51.63 36.36 24.25
CA LEU A 12 -51.58 34.93 24.49
C LEU A 12 -52.57 34.24 23.55
N LEU A 13 -52.07 33.31 22.72
CA LEU A 13 -52.94 32.28 22.15
C LEU A 13 -52.27 30.94 22.36
N LEU A 14 -52.83 30.20 23.32
CA LEU A 14 -52.62 28.79 23.50
C LEU A 14 -53.14 28.03 22.26
N CYS A 15 -52.30 27.31 21.60
CA CYS A 15 -52.75 26.24 20.72
C CYS A 15 -51.91 25.00 20.98
N SER A 16 -52.55 24.06 21.66
CA SER A 16 -52.07 22.69 21.84
C SER A 16 -52.04 21.98 20.49
N GLY A 17 -50.86 21.50 20.07
CA GLY A 17 -50.70 20.60 18.93
C GLY A 17 -49.68 19.49 19.29
N PRO A 18 -49.87 18.28 18.78
CA PRO A 18 -49.20 17.08 19.31
C PRO A 18 -47.69 17.06 18.99
N ALA A 19 -46.94 16.54 19.97
CA ALA A 19 -45.54 16.27 19.87
C ALA A 19 -45.26 15.30 18.71
N SER A 20 -44.72 15.81 17.62
CA SER A 20 -44.02 15.00 16.61
C SER A 20 -42.64 14.68 17.15
N LEU A 21 -42.45 13.43 17.51
CA LEU A 21 -41.13 12.87 17.76
C LEU A 21 -40.35 12.90 16.42
N GLU A 22 -39.55 13.91 16.21
CA GLU A 22 -38.50 13.85 15.20
C GLU A 22 -37.44 12.85 15.70
N VAL A 23 -37.57 11.63 15.17
CA VAL A 23 -36.46 10.67 15.19
C VAL A 23 -35.35 11.26 14.29
N SER A 24 -34.44 11.97 14.91
CA SER A 24 -33.17 12.33 14.26
C SER A 24 -32.42 11.02 14.01
N ALA A 25 -32.58 10.48 12.81
CA ALA A 25 -31.70 9.44 12.31
C ALA A 25 -30.30 10.04 12.20
N GLN A 26 -29.48 9.82 13.21
CA GLN A 26 -28.04 9.94 13.08
C GLN A 26 -27.59 8.86 12.09
N GLN A 27 -27.61 9.22 10.82
CA GLN A 27 -26.85 8.52 9.80
C GLN A 27 -25.38 8.76 10.14
N THR A 28 -24.83 7.85 10.91
CA THR A 28 -23.38 7.75 11.09
C THR A 28 -22.79 7.48 9.71
N ASP A 29 -22.12 8.50 9.18
CA ASP A 29 -21.29 8.41 7.98
C ASP A 29 -20.16 7.42 8.22
N ASN A 30 -20.46 6.13 8.14
CA ASN A 30 -19.48 5.05 8.14
C ASN A 30 -18.84 4.85 6.76
N THR A 31 -19.18 5.70 5.78
CA THR A 31 -18.67 5.59 4.43
C THR A 31 -17.26 6.21 4.30
N ALA A 32 -16.91 7.16 5.16
CA ALA A 32 -15.57 7.75 5.17
C ALA A 32 -14.49 6.77 5.66
N SER A 33 -14.85 5.89 6.59
CA SER A 33 -13.88 4.96 7.20
C SER A 33 -13.45 3.80 6.30
N LEU A 34 -14.20 3.50 5.24
CA LEU A 34 -13.88 2.42 4.29
C LEU A 34 -13.04 2.92 3.11
N GLN A 35 -13.09 4.22 2.79
CA GLN A 35 -12.28 4.81 1.73
C GLN A 35 -10.87 5.16 2.20
N ASP A 36 -10.67 5.46 3.49
CA ASP A 36 -9.34 5.68 4.07
C ASP A 36 -8.54 4.38 4.25
N ALA A 37 -9.19 3.23 4.23
CA ALA A 37 -8.52 1.92 4.33
C ALA A 37 -7.85 1.48 3.01
N GLU A 38 -8.25 2.01 1.85
CA GLU A 38 -7.66 1.69 0.55
C GLU A 38 -6.56 2.66 0.11
N GLN A 39 -6.43 3.82 0.75
CA GLN A 39 -5.40 4.82 0.47
C GLN A 39 -4.42 5.00 1.62
N GLY A 40 -4.26 3.99 2.47
CA GLY A 40 -3.23 4.01 3.51
C GLY A 40 -1.86 4.22 2.87
N GLU A 41 -1.31 5.41 3.01
CA GLU A 41 0.03 5.74 2.57
C GLU A 41 1.01 4.66 3.04
N VAL A 42 1.64 3.96 2.09
CA VAL A 42 2.61 2.92 2.42
C VAL A 42 3.80 3.58 3.07
N ARG A 43 4.07 3.23 4.31
CA ARG A 43 5.29 3.64 5.00
C ARG A 43 6.36 2.57 4.82
N GLY A 44 7.57 3.00 4.54
CA GLY A 44 8.68 2.11 4.26
C GLY A 44 8.53 1.40 2.91
N VAL A 45 8.83 0.12 2.89
CA VAL A 45 8.73 -0.73 1.71
C VAL A 45 7.69 -1.82 1.92
N ARG A 46 6.92 -2.16 0.87
CA ARG A 46 5.93 -3.23 0.91
C ARG A 46 5.99 -4.06 -0.36
N LEU A 47 6.03 -5.39 -0.20
CA LEU A 47 5.79 -6.35 -1.27
C LEU A 47 4.28 -6.55 -1.43
N GLU A 48 3.82 -6.51 -2.67
CA GLU A 48 2.46 -6.93 -3.01
C GLU A 48 2.44 -8.40 -3.44
N PRO A 49 1.27 -9.04 -3.49
CA PRO A 49 1.16 -10.40 -3.98
C PRO A 49 1.75 -10.54 -5.39
N ASN A 50 2.68 -11.47 -5.55
CA ASN A 50 3.23 -11.78 -6.88
C ASN A 50 2.19 -12.45 -7.77
N TYR A 51 2.30 -12.26 -9.07
CA TYR A 51 1.39 -12.86 -10.03
C TYR A 51 2.10 -13.37 -11.29
N PRO A 52 1.73 -14.59 -11.75
CA PRO A 52 0.87 -15.56 -11.08
C PRO A 52 1.47 -16.09 -9.78
N ASN A 53 0.62 -16.58 -8.84
CA ASN A 53 1.01 -17.28 -7.62
C ASN A 53 -0.08 -18.32 -7.26
N PRO A 54 0.18 -19.64 -7.34
CA PRO A 54 1.45 -20.26 -7.77
C PRO A 54 1.82 -19.99 -9.22
N PHE A 55 3.12 -20.09 -9.55
CA PHE A 55 3.61 -19.97 -10.92
C PHE A 55 4.44 -21.19 -11.35
N ALA A 56 4.50 -21.43 -12.67
CA ALA A 56 5.26 -22.53 -13.26
C ALA A 56 6.53 -22.08 -13.99
N HIS A 57 6.49 -20.91 -14.63
CA HIS A 57 7.60 -20.44 -15.49
C HIS A 57 8.21 -19.14 -14.99
N GLU A 58 7.37 -18.15 -14.69
CA GLU A 58 7.78 -16.82 -14.30
C GLU A 58 6.73 -16.14 -13.42
N THR A 59 7.14 -15.18 -12.65
CA THR A 59 6.23 -14.35 -11.85
C THR A 59 6.70 -12.90 -11.79
N ARG A 60 5.74 -12.01 -11.68
CA ARG A 60 5.95 -10.59 -11.40
C ARG A 60 5.73 -10.33 -9.94
N ILE A 61 6.62 -9.55 -9.36
CA ILE A 61 6.63 -9.24 -7.93
C ILE A 61 6.53 -7.71 -7.79
N PRO A 62 5.30 -7.18 -7.62
CA PRO A 62 5.14 -5.75 -7.39
C PRO A 62 5.61 -5.37 -6.00
N PHE A 63 6.17 -4.17 -5.89
CA PHE A 63 6.53 -3.58 -4.60
C PHE A 63 6.30 -2.07 -4.60
N VAL A 64 6.08 -1.52 -3.42
CA VAL A 64 5.83 -0.10 -3.21
C VAL A 64 6.92 0.47 -2.32
N LEU A 65 7.49 1.59 -2.75
CA LEU A 65 8.37 2.44 -1.95
C LEU A 65 7.58 3.64 -1.44
N GLY A 66 7.43 3.73 -0.13
CA GLY A 66 6.72 4.82 0.53
C GLY A 66 7.47 6.15 0.42
N ALA A 67 6.73 7.26 0.49
CA ALA A 67 7.29 8.61 0.41
C ALA A 67 8.26 8.92 1.55
N ASP A 68 8.02 8.33 2.72
CA ASP A 68 8.85 8.47 3.91
C ASP A 68 10.29 7.98 3.73
N LEU A 69 10.54 7.09 2.79
CA LEU A 69 11.90 6.64 2.44
C LEU A 69 12.74 7.72 1.75
N PHE A 70 12.10 8.76 1.19
CA PHE A 70 12.71 9.81 0.37
C PHE A 70 12.70 11.18 1.06
N GLU A 71 12.29 11.28 2.31
CA GLU A 71 12.16 12.56 3.05
C GLU A 71 13.49 13.32 3.18
N ASP A 72 14.62 12.62 3.16
CA ASP A 72 15.95 13.24 3.21
C ASP A 72 16.48 13.68 1.83
N GLY A 73 15.68 13.51 0.76
CA GLY A 73 16.04 13.85 -0.62
C GLY A 73 17.14 12.96 -1.22
N ARG A 74 17.39 11.80 -0.62
CA ARG A 74 18.39 10.85 -1.11
C ARG A 74 17.74 9.68 -1.85
N PRO A 75 18.47 9.10 -2.83
CA PRO A 75 18.02 7.85 -3.45
C PRO A 75 17.89 6.73 -2.43
N VAL A 76 16.87 5.89 -2.63
CA VAL A 76 16.65 4.68 -1.85
C VAL A 76 17.35 3.50 -2.52
N VAL A 77 18.19 2.80 -1.77
CA VAL A 77 18.87 1.60 -2.25
C VAL A 77 18.00 0.37 -1.99
N VAL A 78 17.61 -0.31 -3.06
CA VAL A 78 16.72 -1.48 -3.02
C VAL A 78 17.48 -2.74 -3.39
N THR A 79 17.25 -3.80 -2.59
CA THR A 79 17.71 -5.16 -2.88
C THR A 79 16.54 -6.11 -2.69
N VAL A 80 16.32 -7.00 -3.66
CA VAL A 80 15.33 -8.08 -3.58
C VAL A 80 16.03 -9.42 -3.70
N ARG A 81 15.69 -10.36 -2.83
CA ARG A 81 16.27 -11.70 -2.80
C ARG A 81 15.21 -12.77 -2.62
N ILE A 82 15.42 -13.89 -3.27
CA ILE A 82 14.59 -15.09 -3.11
C ILE A 82 15.35 -16.10 -2.27
N TYR A 83 14.67 -16.64 -1.26
CA TYR A 83 15.21 -17.67 -0.35
C TYR A 83 14.36 -18.93 -0.38
N ASN A 84 14.99 -20.07 -0.16
CA ASN A 84 14.29 -21.32 0.11
C ASN A 84 13.89 -21.44 1.60
N LEU A 85 13.25 -22.55 1.97
CA LEU A 85 12.83 -22.84 3.36
C LEU A 85 14.01 -22.97 4.35
N LEU A 86 15.21 -23.25 3.87
CA LEU A 86 16.44 -23.31 4.67
C LEU A 86 17.13 -21.95 4.79
N HIS A 87 16.47 -20.89 4.32
CA HIS A 87 16.98 -19.51 4.31
C HIS A 87 18.26 -19.34 3.48
N GLN A 88 18.45 -20.18 2.48
CA GLN A 88 19.53 -20.05 1.52
C GLN A 88 19.07 -19.14 0.38
N GLU A 89 19.91 -18.18 -0.02
CA GLU A 89 19.65 -17.31 -1.16
C GLU A 89 19.67 -18.13 -2.46
N ILE A 90 18.59 -18.04 -3.21
CA ILE A 90 18.38 -18.80 -4.45
C ILE A 90 18.56 -17.92 -5.66
N ALA A 91 17.98 -16.71 -5.66
CA ALA A 91 18.01 -15.82 -6.81
C ALA A 91 17.89 -14.36 -6.40
N ILE A 92 18.28 -13.49 -7.32
CA ILE A 92 18.06 -12.05 -7.28
C ILE A 92 17.13 -11.72 -8.45
N PRO A 93 15.90 -11.26 -8.21
CA PRO A 93 14.97 -10.83 -9.25
C PRO A 93 15.51 -9.65 -10.06
N MET A 94 14.98 -9.48 -11.28
CA MET A 94 15.29 -8.37 -12.17
C MET A 94 14.25 -7.24 -12.03
N ALA A 95 14.66 -5.99 -12.14
CA ALA A 95 13.76 -4.85 -12.26
C ALA A 95 13.17 -4.79 -13.68
N LEU A 96 11.83 -4.64 -13.79
CA LEU A 96 11.15 -4.50 -15.10
C LEU A 96 10.95 -3.03 -15.51
N ASP A 97 10.74 -2.15 -14.54
CA ASP A 97 10.33 -0.76 -14.75
C ASP A 97 11.25 0.25 -14.05
N HIS A 98 12.52 -0.08 -13.93
CA HIS A 98 13.49 0.86 -13.35
C HIS A 98 13.74 2.04 -14.31
N PRO A 99 13.81 3.29 -13.80
CA PRO A 99 14.00 4.49 -14.65
C PRO A 99 15.25 4.47 -15.55
N THR A 100 16.29 3.74 -15.17
CA THR A 100 17.53 3.64 -15.95
C THR A 100 17.54 2.45 -16.92
N GLY A 101 16.47 1.67 -16.99
CA GLY A 101 16.32 0.54 -17.92
C GLY A 101 15.80 -0.72 -17.27
N THR A 102 15.27 -1.62 -18.10
CA THR A 102 14.73 -2.93 -17.68
C THR A 102 15.82 -3.99 -17.58
N GLY A 103 15.56 -5.05 -16.81
CA GLY A 103 16.44 -6.23 -16.74
C GLY A 103 17.69 -6.04 -15.90
N GLN A 104 17.73 -5.05 -15.03
CA GLN A 104 18.81 -4.89 -14.05
C GLN A 104 18.54 -5.75 -12.82
N PRO A 105 19.54 -6.47 -12.27
CA PRO A 105 19.36 -7.19 -11.01
C PRO A 105 18.97 -6.22 -9.88
N LEU A 106 17.98 -6.57 -9.09
CA LEU A 106 17.59 -5.81 -7.91
C LEU A 106 18.57 -6.04 -6.74
N GLN A 107 19.80 -5.70 -6.99
CA GLN A 107 20.91 -5.73 -6.03
C GLN A 107 21.50 -4.35 -5.89
N GLU A 108 21.24 -3.69 -4.76
CA GLU A 108 21.68 -2.32 -4.48
C GLU A 108 21.29 -1.29 -5.56
N LEU A 109 20.11 -1.52 -6.16
CA LEU A 109 19.58 -0.66 -7.22
C LEU A 109 18.99 0.62 -6.61
N ARG A 110 19.30 1.78 -7.19
CA ARG A 110 18.90 3.09 -6.65
C ARG A 110 17.62 3.58 -7.28
N TYR A 111 16.67 3.98 -6.45
CA TYR A 111 15.38 4.58 -6.82
C TYR A 111 15.35 6.03 -6.35
N GLU A 112 14.93 6.94 -7.23
CA GLU A 112 14.94 8.39 -6.98
C GLU A 112 13.57 8.92 -6.50
N ALA A 113 12.49 8.12 -6.60
CA ALA A 113 11.15 8.55 -6.28
C ALA A 113 10.34 7.45 -5.59
N PRO A 114 9.37 7.83 -4.74
CA PRO A 114 8.37 6.89 -4.24
C PRO A 114 7.48 6.40 -5.38
N GLY A 115 6.88 5.22 -5.18
CA GLY A 115 5.98 4.68 -6.18
C GLY A 115 5.88 3.17 -6.14
N ARG A 116 5.08 2.65 -7.07
CA ARG A 116 4.91 1.23 -7.30
C ARG A 116 5.82 0.78 -8.42
N TYR A 117 6.61 -0.25 -8.16
CA TYR A 117 7.60 -0.82 -9.08
C TYR A 117 7.39 -2.31 -9.25
N LEU A 118 8.00 -2.89 -10.28
CA LEU A 118 7.81 -4.26 -10.66
C LEU A 118 9.13 -5.00 -10.78
N ALA A 119 9.26 -6.11 -10.04
CA ALA A 119 10.33 -7.08 -10.19
C ALA A 119 9.85 -8.31 -10.98
N TYR A 120 10.79 -9.07 -11.49
CA TYR A 120 10.57 -10.27 -12.28
C TYR A 120 11.48 -11.40 -11.83
N TRP A 121 10.92 -12.59 -11.70
CA TRP A 121 11.67 -13.82 -11.45
C TRP A 121 11.20 -14.94 -12.38
N ASP A 122 12.12 -15.55 -13.07
CA ASP A 122 11.89 -16.62 -14.06
C ASP A 122 11.86 -18.02 -13.42
N GLY A 123 11.92 -18.15 -12.09
CA GLY A 123 11.95 -19.43 -11.39
C GLY A 123 13.26 -20.21 -11.55
N THR A 124 14.36 -19.51 -11.84
CA THR A 124 15.70 -20.10 -11.86
C THR A 124 16.53 -19.67 -10.65
N ASP A 125 17.53 -20.50 -10.31
CA ASP A 125 18.56 -20.16 -9.33
C ASP A 125 19.68 -19.31 -9.98
N GLN A 126 20.66 -18.91 -9.19
CA GLN A 126 21.81 -18.12 -9.65
C GLN A 126 22.67 -18.85 -10.71
N ALA A 127 22.55 -20.17 -10.82
CA ALA A 127 23.22 -20.97 -11.85
C ALA A 127 22.35 -21.16 -13.12
N GLY A 128 21.20 -20.50 -13.21
CA GLY A 128 20.25 -20.62 -14.33
C GLY A 128 19.46 -21.93 -14.34
N ARG A 129 19.46 -22.70 -13.26
CA ARG A 129 18.72 -23.96 -13.16
C ARG A 129 17.33 -23.71 -12.59
N ARG A 130 16.33 -24.39 -13.14
CA ARG A 130 14.96 -24.35 -12.63
C ARG A 130 14.91 -24.81 -11.17
N VAL A 131 14.26 -24.01 -10.32
CA VAL A 131 14.04 -24.38 -8.93
C VAL A 131 12.95 -25.45 -8.82
N SER A 132 12.96 -26.22 -7.73
CA SER A 132 11.94 -27.24 -7.44
C SER A 132 10.60 -26.60 -7.09
N SER A 133 9.49 -27.34 -7.34
CA SER A 133 8.18 -26.94 -6.81
C SER A 133 8.23 -26.82 -5.29
N GLY A 134 7.62 -25.77 -4.76
CA GLY A 134 7.66 -25.52 -3.32
C GLY A 134 7.37 -24.08 -2.97
N VAL A 135 7.59 -23.74 -1.70
CA VAL A 135 7.43 -22.39 -1.17
C VAL A 135 8.79 -21.73 -1.04
N TYR A 136 8.86 -20.49 -1.50
CA TYR A 136 10.02 -19.61 -1.42
C TYR A 136 9.62 -18.33 -0.71
N PHE A 137 10.59 -17.61 -0.19
CA PHE A 137 10.41 -16.30 0.42
C PHE A 137 11.09 -15.24 -0.43
N CYS A 138 10.33 -14.20 -0.77
CA CYS A 138 10.86 -12.99 -1.37
C CYS A 138 11.08 -11.97 -0.27
N GLU A 139 12.29 -11.53 -0.08
CA GLU A 139 12.66 -10.44 0.82
C GLU A 139 13.03 -9.21 0.00
N ILE A 140 12.45 -8.06 0.36
CA ILE A 140 12.87 -6.75 -0.12
C ILE A 140 13.49 -5.96 1.02
N ARG A 141 14.56 -5.26 0.73
CA ARG A 141 15.18 -4.24 1.60
C ARG A 141 15.26 -2.93 0.85
N ALA A 142 14.84 -1.86 1.50
CA ALA A 142 14.92 -0.50 1.01
C ALA A 142 15.55 0.36 2.12
N ASN A 143 16.83 0.67 2.02
CA ASN A 143 17.62 1.24 3.10
C ASN A 143 17.52 0.40 4.39
N ARG A 144 16.81 0.91 5.42
CA ARG A 144 16.56 0.21 6.69
C ARG A 144 15.22 -0.51 6.74
N ALA A 145 14.32 -0.20 5.82
CA ALA A 145 13.02 -0.85 5.74
C ALA A 145 13.14 -2.23 5.10
N ARG A 146 12.26 -3.15 5.50
CA ARG A 146 12.26 -4.54 5.03
C ARG A 146 10.84 -5.07 5.00
N ASP A 147 10.56 -5.90 4.00
CA ASP A 147 9.33 -6.69 3.92
C ASP A 147 9.60 -8.07 3.33
N VAL A 148 8.74 -9.04 3.63
CA VAL A 148 8.87 -10.44 3.20
C VAL A 148 7.52 -10.99 2.76
N SER A 149 7.49 -11.62 1.59
CA SER A 149 6.31 -12.29 1.05
C SER A 149 6.62 -13.73 0.66
N ARG A 150 5.58 -14.58 0.59
CA ARG A 150 5.70 -15.97 0.16
C ARG A 150 5.36 -16.11 -1.32
N ILE A 151 6.16 -16.91 -2.03
CA ILE A 151 5.97 -17.25 -3.43
C ILE A 151 5.85 -18.76 -3.56
N ALA A 152 4.83 -19.24 -4.24
CA ALA A 152 4.64 -20.66 -4.52
C ALA A 152 5.03 -20.97 -5.96
N VAL A 153 5.95 -21.95 -6.11
CA VAL A 153 6.38 -22.48 -7.40
C VAL A 153 5.69 -23.83 -7.63
N THR A 154 5.15 -24.03 -8.81
CA THR A 154 4.56 -25.30 -9.27
C THR A 154 5.23 -25.75 -10.57
N ARG A 155 5.02 -26.99 -10.96
CA ARG A 155 5.44 -27.55 -12.25
C ARG A 155 4.25 -28.07 -13.00
#